data_17422ac085fd769890925e650ec39cc3
#
_entry.id   17422ac085fd769890925e650ec39cc3
#
_cell.length_a   1.000
_cell.length_b   1.000
_cell.length_c   1.000
_cell.angle_alpha   90.00
_cell.angle_beta   90.00
_cell.angle_gamma   90.00
#
_symmetry.space_group_name_H-M   'P 1'
#
loop_
_entity.id
_entity.type
_entity.pdbx_description
1 polymer ?
#
loop_
_entity_poly.entity_id
_entity_poly.type
_entity_poly.pdbx_seq_one_letter_code
_entity_poly.pdbx_strand_id
1 'polypeptide(L)'
;VDQQGSVLRLLAPNRFVKDWVAQRYLSSINEIVITDLHAEGITQVELVIGSRRSAEVDAGSGGKVHAPVLSKRDTASTVTLGGDRTGNKGNEKTGIARHRNDLNKGFTFESFVEGKSNQLARAAALQVAENPGGAYNPLFIYGGVGLGKTHLMHAVGNYLVQQNPEAKVVYLHSERFVADMVKAFQSNTINEFKRFYRSVDALLIDDIQFFAGKDRSQEEFFHTFNALLESDQQMILTWDRYPKEIDGLEERLKSRF
;
A
#
# COMPACT_ATOMS: atom_id res chain seq x y z
N VAL A 1 -19.95 -10.74 -0.69
CA VAL A 1 -20.60 -11.92 -0.13
C VAL A 1 -21.90 -12.12 -0.89
N ASP A 2 -22.18 -13.34 -1.29
CA ASP A 2 -23.39 -13.74 -1.98
C ASP A 2 -23.90 -15.06 -1.34
N GLN A 3 -25.22 -15.18 -1.19
CA GLN A 3 -25.84 -16.36 -0.57
C GLN A 3 -26.67 -17.09 -1.61
N GLN A 4 -26.37 -18.36 -1.82
CA GLN A 4 -27.16 -19.23 -2.67
C GLN A 4 -27.60 -20.47 -1.88
N GLY A 5 -28.86 -20.45 -1.40
CA GLY A 5 -29.39 -21.49 -0.54
C GLY A 5 -28.61 -21.62 0.77
N SER A 6 -28.05 -22.79 1.06
CA SER A 6 -27.25 -23.07 2.25
C SER A 6 -25.75 -22.77 2.10
N VAL A 7 -25.31 -22.20 0.95
CA VAL A 7 -23.90 -21.91 0.68
C VAL A 7 -23.65 -20.41 0.71
N LEU A 8 -22.70 -19.98 1.58
CA LEU A 8 -22.21 -18.63 1.65
C LEU A 8 -21.00 -18.46 0.71
N ARG A 9 -21.15 -17.67 -0.35
CA ARG A 9 -20.06 -17.40 -1.27
C ARG A 9 -19.34 -16.11 -0.92
N LEU A 10 -18.03 -16.23 -0.64
CA LEU A 10 -17.14 -15.12 -0.42
C LEU A 10 -16.40 -14.79 -1.72
N LEU A 11 -16.56 -13.56 -2.22
CA LEU A 11 -15.98 -13.11 -3.46
C LEU A 11 -14.57 -12.57 -3.22
N ALA A 12 -13.57 -13.16 -3.84
CA ALA A 12 -12.19 -12.69 -3.85
C ALA A 12 -11.90 -11.94 -5.16
N PRO A 13 -11.21 -10.78 -5.13
CA PRO A 13 -10.96 -9.97 -6.33
C PRO A 13 -10.01 -10.66 -7.33
N ASN A 14 -9.17 -11.59 -6.87
CA ASN A 14 -8.24 -12.33 -7.71
C ASN A 14 -7.83 -13.66 -7.05
N ARG A 15 -7.09 -14.48 -7.80
CA ARG A 15 -6.64 -15.80 -7.35
C ARG A 15 -5.71 -15.73 -6.14
N PHE A 16 -4.84 -14.74 -6.09
CA PHE A 16 -3.89 -14.58 -4.99
C PHE A 16 -4.63 -14.35 -3.65
N VAL A 17 -5.61 -13.44 -3.62
CA VAL A 17 -6.43 -13.18 -2.43
C VAL A 17 -7.25 -14.42 -2.05
N LYS A 18 -7.82 -15.13 -3.04
CA LYS A 18 -8.54 -16.39 -2.79
C LYS A 18 -7.64 -17.41 -2.09
N ASP A 19 -6.46 -17.68 -2.65
CA ASP A 19 -5.54 -18.71 -2.13
C ASP A 19 -5.00 -18.30 -0.75
N TRP A 20 -4.71 -17.02 -0.54
CA TRP A 20 -4.26 -16.49 0.75
C TRP A 20 -5.34 -16.62 1.85
N VAL A 21 -6.60 -16.24 1.54
CA VAL A 21 -7.73 -16.41 2.48
C VAL A 21 -7.99 -17.89 2.77
N ALA A 22 -7.93 -18.74 1.74
CA ALA A 22 -8.12 -20.17 1.91
C ALA A 22 -7.09 -20.80 2.86
N GLN A 23 -5.81 -20.42 2.72
CA GLN A 23 -4.75 -20.97 3.57
C GLN A 23 -4.82 -20.49 5.02
N ARG A 24 -5.23 -19.27 5.25
CA ARG A 24 -5.07 -18.62 6.56
C ARG A 24 -6.35 -18.52 7.37
N TYR A 25 -7.49 -18.38 6.70
CA TYR A 25 -8.75 -18.03 7.37
C TYR A 25 -9.89 -19.00 7.11
N LEU A 26 -9.78 -19.94 6.16
CA LEU A 26 -10.90 -20.82 5.81
C LEU A 26 -11.38 -21.67 7.00
N SER A 27 -10.47 -22.14 7.85
CA SER A 27 -10.80 -22.89 9.06
C SER A 27 -11.61 -22.05 10.04
N SER A 28 -11.15 -20.81 10.33
CA SER A 28 -11.84 -19.90 11.24
C SER A 28 -13.19 -19.42 10.67
N ILE A 29 -13.26 -19.20 9.35
CA ILE A 29 -14.51 -18.83 8.69
C ILE A 29 -15.52 -19.98 8.78
N ASN A 30 -15.10 -21.22 8.55
CA ASN A 30 -15.97 -22.39 8.68
C ASN A 30 -16.45 -22.56 10.13
N GLU A 31 -15.60 -22.34 11.10
CA GLU A 31 -15.97 -22.42 12.53
C GLU A 31 -17.05 -21.40 12.89
N ILE A 32 -16.90 -20.14 12.46
CA ILE A 32 -17.89 -19.08 12.65
C ILE A 32 -19.21 -19.44 11.97
N VAL A 33 -19.16 -19.95 10.74
CA VAL A 33 -20.36 -20.34 9.99
C VAL A 33 -21.11 -21.48 10.67
N ILE A 34 -20.38 -22.48 11.18
CA ILE A 34 -21.00 -23.59 11.91
C ILE A 34 -21.58 -23.14 13.24
N THR A 35 -20.92 -22.19 13.94
CA THR A 35 -21.32 -21.77 15.28
C THR A 35 -22.45 -20.73 15.25
N ASP A 36 -22.33 -19.72 14.38
CA ASP A 36 -23.18 -18.53 14.42
C ASP A 36 -24.25 -18.49 13.31
N LEU A 37 -23.95 -19.04 12.12
CA LEU A 37 -24.81 -18.94 10.95
C LEU A 37 -25.55 -20.24 10.62
N HIS A 38 -25.29 -21.35 11.32
CA HIS A 38 -26.01 -22.61 11.13
C HIS A 38 -27.52 -22.47 11.44
N ALA A 39 -27.88 -21.60 12.38
CA ALA A 39 -29.26 -21.29 12.71
C ALA A 39 -29.99 -20.54 11.58
N GLU A 40 -29.27 -19.88 10.68
CA GLU A 40 -29.79 -19.19 9.49
C GLU A 40 -29.80 -20.09 8.22
N GLY A 41 -29.52 -21.41 8.39
CA GLY A 41 -29.55 -22.38 7.32
C GLY A 41 -28.32 -22.39 6.42
N ILE A 42 -27.23 -21.72 6.80
CA ILE A 42 -25.96 -21.73 6.09
C ILE A 42 -25.12 -22.88 6.63
N THR A 43 -24.73 -23.80 5.75
CA THR A 43 -23.99 -25.00 6.14
C THR A 43 -22.61 -25.09 5.48
N GLN A 44 -22.32 -24.24 4.48
CA GLN A 44 -21.08 -24.31 3.72
C GLN A 44 -20.59 -22.93 3.30
N VAL A 45 -19.27 -22.75 3.26
CA VAL A 45 -18.61 -21.56 2.71
C VAL A 45 -17.82 -21.91 1.46
N GLU A 46 -17.97 -21.12 0.42
CA GLU A 46 -17.23 -21.26 -0.83
C GLU A 46 -16.49 -19.96 -1.16
N LEU A 47 -15.18 -20.04 -1.42
CA LEU A 47 -14.36 -18.93 -1.89
C LEU A 47 -14.30 -18.95 -3.41
N VAL A 48 -14.85 -17.91 -4.07
CA VAL A 48 -14.86 -17.77 -5.51
C VAL A 48 -14.20 -16.48 -5.97
N ILE A 49 -13.64 -16.46 -7.18
CA ILE A 49 -13.09 -15.24 -7.78
C ILE A 49 -14.24 -14.49 -8.42
N GLY A 50 -14.45 -13.22 -8.00
CA GLY A 50 -15.48 -12.37 -8.56
C GLY A 50 -15.52 -10.99 -7.87
N SER A 51 -16.13 -10.01 -8.55
CA SER A 51 -16.47 -8.71 -7.99
C SER A 51 -17.98 -8.52 -8.02
N ARG A 52 -18.53 -7.86 -7.00
CA ARG A 52 -19.94 -7.47 -6.99
C ARG A 52 -20.17 -6.46 -8.11
N ARG A 53 -20.94 -6.82 -9.13
CA ARG A 53 -21.52 -5.82 -10.05
C ARG A 53 -22.56 -5.04 -9.24
N SER A 54 -22.40 -3.73 -9.18
CA SER A 54 -23.46 -2.84 -8.70
C SER A 54 -24.71 -3.13 -9.53
N ALA A 55 -25.80 -3.44 -8.85
CA ALA A 55 -27.11 -3.58 -9.51
C ALA A 55 -27.53 -2.20 -10.01
N GLU A 56 -27.28 -1.91 -11.26
CA GLU A 56 -28.02 -0.89 -11.97
C GLU A 56 -29.36 -1.48 -12.39
N VAL A 57 -30.39 -0.76 -12.05
CA VAL A 57 -31.79 -0.98 -12.44
C VAL A 57 -31.84 -0.88 -13.96
N ASP A 58 -32.18 -1.96 -14.63
CA ASP A 58 -32.59 -1.87 -16.03
C ASP A 58 -33.96 -2.51 -16.25
N ALA A 59 -34.83 -1.68 -16.75
CA ALA A 59 -36.10 -2.06 -17.32
C ALA A 59 -35.97 -2.09 -18.86
N GLY A 60 -36.14 -3.26 -19.45
CA GLY A 60 -36.71 -3.32 -20.77
C GLY A 60 -35.89 -3.89 -21.93
N SER A 61 -36.39 -5.00 -22.42
CA SER A 61 -36.45 -5.41 -23.84
C SER A 61 -35.26 -6.11 -24.53
N GLY A 62 -35.40 -7.39 -24.66
CA GLY A 62 -35.38 -8.17 -25.92
C GLY A 62 -34.18 -8.12 -26.89
N GLY A 63 -33.54 -9.26 -27.13
CA GLY A 63 -32.79 -9.45 -28.37
C GLY A 63 -31.63 -10.44 -28.30
N LYS A 64 -31.82 -11.51 -29.00
CA LYS A 64 -31.02 -12.71 -29.19
C LYS A 64 -29.64 -12.48 -29.85
N VAL A 65 -28.69 -13.34 -29.43
CA VAL A 65 -27.78 -14.20 -30.22
C VAL A 65 -26.49 -13.60 -30.82
N HIS A 66 -25.45 -14.33 -30.58
CA HIS A 66 -24.29 -14.80 -31.35
C HIS A 66 -22.92 -14.36 -30.84
N ALA A 67 -22.19 -15.40 -30.43
CA ALA A 67 -20.72 -15.39 -30.47
C ALA A 67 -20.25 -15.50 -31.94
N PRO A 68 -19.05 -15.00 -32.23
CA PRO A 68 -18.09 -15.83 -32.98
C PRO A 68 -16.68 -15.74 -32.44
N VAL A 69 -16.07 -16.89 -32.17
CA VAL A 69 -15.01 -17.62 -32.87
C VAL A 69 -13.88 -16.78 -33.52
N LEU A 70 -12.67 -17.16 -33.09
CA LEU A 70 -11.33 -16.78 -33.56
C LEU A 70 -11.21 -16.63 -35.08
N SER A 71 -10.38 -15.70 -35.54
CA SER A 71 -9.43 -15.94 -36.60
C SER A 71 -8.21 -15.03 -36.54
N LYS A 72 -7.05 -15.70 -36.64
CA LYS A 72 -5.74 -15.11 -36.95
C LYS A 72 -5.74 -14.57 -38.39
N ARG A 73 -4.99 -13.51 -38.63
CA ARG A 73 -4.05 -13.41 -39.75
C ARG A 73 -3.25 -12.10 -39.75
N ASP A 74 -1.97 -12.32 -39.98
CA ASP A 74 -0.88 -11.40 -40.30
C ASP A 74 -1.19 -10.49 -41.52
N THR A 75 -0.58 -9.33 -41.55
CA THR A 75 0.38 -8.84 -42.56
C THR A 75 0.66 -7.34 -42.41
N ALA A 76 1.84 -7.04 -42.27
CA ALA A 76 2.89 -6.13 -42.76
C ALA A 76 2.48 -4.91 -43.64
N SER A 77 3.30 -3.88 -43.46
CA SER A 77 3.72 -2.78 -44.36
C SER A 77 2.75 -1.58 -44.47
N THR A 78 3.15 -0.34 -44.41
CA THR A 78 4.29 0.34 -45.02
C THR A 78 4.39 1.79 -44.45
N VAL A 79 5.59 2.26 -44.35
CA VAL A 79 6.14 3.61 -44.13
C VAL A 79 5.42 4.74 -44.91
N THR A 80 5.22 5.90 -44.31
CA THR A 80 5.48 7.18 -44.98
C THR A 80 6.03 8.23 -44.01
N LEU A 81 7.10 8.86 -44.45
CA LEU A 81 7.90 9.93 -43.86
C LEU A 81 7.19 11.28 -43.92
N GLY A 82 7.47 12.12 -42.93
CA GLY A 82 7.24 13.56 -42.93
C GLY A 82 7.34 14.08 -41.52
N GLY A 83 8.36 14.50 -41.09
CA GLY A 83 9.32 15.51 -40.83
C GLY A 83 8.65 16.71 -40.16
N ASP A 84 8.92 16.97 -38.86
CA ASP A 84 9.65 18.18 -38.52
C ASP A 84 10.29 18.09 -37.12
N ARG A 85 11.47 18.67 -37.03
CA ARG A 85 12.38 18.69 -35.89
C ARG A 85 12.06 19.93 -35.03
N THR A 86 11.87 19.74 -33.73
CA THR A 86 12.54 20.62 -32.76
C THR A 86 12.83 19.84 -31.51
N GLY A 87 14.09 19.81 -31.17
CA GLY A 87 14.64 19.02 -30.09
C GLY A 87 14.37 19.60 -28.71
N ASN A 88 14.22 18.70 -27.77
CA ASN A 88 14.73 18.91 -26.43
C ASN A 88 15.35 17.60 -25.93
N LYS A 89 16.64 17.42 -26.22
CA LYS A 89 17.50 16.46 -25.53
C LYS A 89 17.82 17.05 -24.16
N GLY A 90 17.14 16.63 -23.12
CA GLY A 90 17.40 17.04 -21.76
C GLY A 90 17.16 15.89 -20.79
N ASN A 91 18.22 15.06 -20.58
CA ASN A 91 18.50 14.36 -19.34
C ASN A 91 17.64 13.16 -18.93
N GLU A 92 17.67 12.08 -19.71
CA GLU A 92 17.46 10.71 -19.19
C GLU A 92 18.77 10.18 -18.62
N LYS A 93 19.15 10.60 -17.42
CA LYS A 93 20.19 9.96 -16.60
C LYS A 93 19.97 10.32 -15.14
N THR A 94 19.07 9.59 -14.50
CA THR A 94 19.19 9.20 -13.08
C THR A 94 18.05 8.23 -12.78
N GLY A 95 18.40 6.97 -12.60
CA GLY A 95 17.48 5.84 -12.46
C GLY A 95 16.80 5.70 -11.08
N ILE A 96 16.67 6.77 -10.31
CA ILE A 96 15.73 6.85 -9.19
C ILE A 96 14.47 7.43 -9.82
N ALA A 97 13.48 6.56 -10.07
CA ALA A 97 12.17 7.00 -10.51
C ALA A 97 11.75 8.17 -9.63
N ARG A 98 11.44 9.33 -10.26
CA ARG A 98 10.84 10.45 -9.54
C ARG A 98 9.63 9.86 -8.83
N HIS A 99 9.71 9.67 -7.52
CA HIS A 99 8.58 9.30 -6.71
C HIS A 99 7.58 10.44 -6.85
N ARG A 100 6.66 10.31 -7.79
CA ARG A 100 5.39 11.02 -7.72
C ARG A 100 4.80 10.58 -6.39
N ASN A 101 4.19 11.50 -5.68
CA ASN A 101 3.47 11.19 -4.47
C ASN A 101 2.51 10.02 -4.77
N ASP A 102 2.94 8.78 -4.45
CA ASP A 102 2.13 7.55 -4.62
C ASP A 102 1.02 7.50 -3.56
N LEU A 103 0.59 8.68 -3.07
CA LEU A 103 -0.47 8.84 -2.10
C LEU A 103 -1.84 8.55 -2.74
N ASN A 104 -2.63 7.72 -2.08
CA ASN A 104 -4.02 7.53 -2.44
C ASN A 104 -4.84 8.74 -1.96
N LYS A 105 -5.26 9.58 -2.88
CA LYS A 105 -6.02 10.82 -2.62
C LYS A 105 -7.39 10.57 -1.96
N GLY A 106 -7.94 9.37 -2.06
CA GLY A 106 -9.18 8.98 -1.41
C GLY A 106 -9.03 8.67 0.08
N PHE A 107 -7.79 8.51 0.57
CA PHE A 107 -7.53 8.23 1.98
C PHE A 107 -7.24 9.55 2.71
N THR A 108 -8.29 10.10 3.31
CA THR A 108 -8.26 11.36 4.06
C THR A 108 -8.75 11.13 5.49
N PHE A 109 -8.58 12.13 6.37
CA PHE A 109 -9.12 12.06 7.74
C PHE A 109 -10.65 12.06 7.76
N GLU A 110 -11.29 12.67 6.76
CA GLU A 110 -12.76 12.71 6.62
C GLU A 110 -13.33 11.36 6.16
N SER A 111 -12.60 10.65 5.28
CA SER A 111 -13.03 9.33 4.80
C SER A 111 -12.65 8.18 5.75
N PHE A 112 -11.88 8.48 6.81
CA PHE A 112 -11.45 7.49 7.78
C PHE A 112 -12.60 7.06 8.71
N VAL A 113 -12.83 5.75 8.80
CA VAL A 113 -13.84 5.22 9.72
C VAL A 113 -13.24 5.07 11.11
N GLU A 114 -13.68 5.95 12.02
CA GLU A 114 -13.22 5.96 13.40
C GLU A 114 -13.99 4.95 14.26
N GLY A 115 -13.28 4.25 15.12
CA GLY A 115 -13.81 3.32 16.12
C GLY A 115 -12.94 3.31 17.37
N LYS A 116 -13.39 2.66 18.43
CA LYS A 116 -12.67 2.63 19.72
C LYS A 116 -11.24 2.08 19.60
N SER A 117 -10.99 1.17 18.66
CA SER A 117 -9.66 0.53 18.47
C SER A 117 -8.65 1.40 17.74
N ASN A 118 -9.07 2.44 16.99
CA ASN A 118 -8.19 3.26 16.16
C ASN A 118 -8.28 4.78 16.48
N GLN A 119 -9.11 5.17 17.42
CA GLN A 119 -9.31 6.57 17.82
C GLN A 119 -7.99 7.24 18.26
N LEU A 120 -7.19 6.56 19.07
CA LEU A 120 -5.90 7.08 19.53
C LEU A 120 -4.93 7.26 18.35
N ALA A 121 -4.86 6.28 17.44
CA ALA A 121 -4.01 6.37 16.26
C ALA A 121 -4.43 7.53 15.34
N ARG A 122 -5.74 7.74 15.16
CA ARG A 122 -6.28 8.88 14.41
C ARG A 122 -5.90 10.22 15.05
N ALA A 123 -6.05 10.34 16.36
CA ALA A 123 -5.69 11.57 17.09
C ALA A 123 -4.19 11.88 16.97
N ALA A 124 -3.33 10.88 17.14
CA ALA A 124 -1.88 11.04 16.98
C ALA A 124 -1.50 11.39 15.53
N ALA A 125 -2.12 10.75 14.55
CA ALA A 125 -1.90 11.04 13.13
C ALA A 125 -2.31 12.47 12.76
N LEU A 126 -3.43 12.97 13.30
CA LEU A 126 -3.88 14.34 13.08
C LEU A 126 -2.90 15.34 13.71
N GLN A 127 -2.44 15.08 14.94
CA GLN A 127 -1.44 15.92 15.62
C GLN A 127 -0.13 16.02 14.82
N VAL A 128 0.31 14.91 14.20
CA VAL A 128 1.48 14.88 13.32
C VAL A 128 1.24 15.65 12.03
N ALA A 129 0.04 15.54 11.45
CA ALA A 129 -0.32 16.27 10.24
C ALA A 129 -0.31 17.79 10.45
N GLU A 130 -0.78 18.25 11.63
CA GLU A 130 -0.81 19.67 12.00
C GLU A 130 0.56 20.22 12.42
N ASN A 131 1.43 19.38 12.98
CA ASN A 131 2.75 19.79 13.48
C ASN A 131 3.82 18.73 13.16
N PRO A 132 4.21 18.58 11.88
CA PRO A 132 5.20 17.60 11.44
C PRO A 132 6.57 17.88 12.05
N GLY A 133 7.34 16.82 12.33
CA GLY A 133 8.64 16.89 12.99
C GLY A 133 8.59 17.16 14.49
N GLY A 134 7.38 17.37 15.06
CA GLY A 134 7.18 17.71 16.47
C GLY A 134 7.19 16.50 17.41
N ALA A 135 6.20 16.44 18.35
CA ALA A 135 6.19 15.53 19.49
C ALA A 135 6.18 14.03 19.15
N TYR A 136 5.63 13.65 18.00
CA TYR A 136 5.52 12.26 17.53
C TYR A 136 6.37 12.05 16.29
N ASN A 137 7.69 12.04 16.45
CA ASN A 137 8.62 11.74 15.38
C ASN A 137 9.68 10.71 15.84
N PRO A 138 9.62 9.46 15.34
CA PRO A 138 8.65 8.92 14.38
C PRO A 138 7.26 8.71 14.99
N LEU A 139 6.22 8.81 14.15
CA LEU A 139 4.91 8.25 14.48
C LEU A 139 4.92 6.78 14.08
N PHE A 140 4.74 5.91 15.07
CA PHE A 140 4.69 4.47 14.85
C PHE A 140 3.27 3.94 15.06
N ILE A 141 2.63 3.48 13.96
CA ILE A 141 1.26 2.97 13.98
C ILE A 141 1.31 1.44 13.85
N TYR A 142 0.92 0.73 14.88
CA TYR A 142 0.91 -0.73 14.87
C TYR A 142 -0.46 -1.30 15.19
N GLY A 143 -0.67 -2.56 14.81
CA GLY A 143 -1.93 -3.27 15.06
C GLY A 143 -2.30 -4.22 13.96
N GLY A 144 -3.32 -5.04 14.18
CA GLY A 144 -3.79 -6.05 13.25
C GLY A 144 -4.21 -5.52 11.88
N VAL A 145 -4.49 -6.43 10.97
CA VAL A 145 -4.95 -6.13 9.61
C VAL A 145 -6.34 -5.48 9.65
N GLY A 146 -6.59 -4.53 8.75
CA GLY A 146 -7.92 -3.91 8.60
C GLY A 146 -8.20 -2.73 9.54
N LEU A 147 -7.29 -2.36 10.46
CA LEU A 147 -7.51 -1.26 11.41
C LEU A 147 -7.31 0.15 10.82
N GLY A 148 -6.91 0.25 9.56
CA GLY A 148 -6.76 1.53 8.86
C GLY A 148 -5.37 2.19 8.98
N LYS A 149 -4.32 1.44 9.32
CA LYS A 149 -2.94 1.97 9.42
C LYS A 149 -2.50 2.69 8.14
N THR A 150 -2.55 1.99 7.00
CA THR A 150 -2.23 2.54 5.69
C THR A 150 -3.11 3.74 5.34
N HIS A 151 -4.40 3.71 5.69
CA HIS A 151 -5.30 4.84 5.47
C HIS A 151 -4.84 6.08 6.24
N LEU A 152 -4.55 5.95 7.55
CA LEU A 152 -4.07 7.07 8.37
C LEU A 152 -2.74 7.62 7.84
N MET A 153 -1.82 6.75 7.42
CA MET A 153 -0.56 7.17 6.83
C MET A 153 -0.77 8.02 5.57
N HIS A 154 -1.63 7.58 4.65
CA HIS A 154 -1.99 8.36 3.48
C HIS A 154 -2.75 9.66 3.83
N ALA A 155 -3.61 9.63 4.86
CA ALA A 155 -4.34 10.82 5.29
C ALA A 155 -3.39 11.91 5.78
N VAL A 156 -2.36 11.54 6.57
CA VAL A 156 -1.30 12.49 6.96
C VAL A 156 -0.57 13.01 5.73
N GLY A 157 -0.11 12.12 4.84
CA GLY A 157 0.61 12.53 3.64
C GLY A 157 -0.19 13.48 2.75
N ASN A 158 -1.48 13.19 2.55
CA ASN A 158 -2.39 14.07 1.77
C ASN A 158 -2.57 15.43 2.46
N TYR A 159 -2.71 15.44 3.79
CA TYR A 159 -2.84 16.69 4.54
C TYR A 159 -1.57 17.55 4.41
N LEU A 160 -0.37 16.96 4.56
CA LEU A 160 0.90 17.67 4.42
C LEU A 160 1.06 18.30 3.02
N VAL A 161 0.74 17.56 1.96
CA VAL A 161 0.77 18.08 0.57
C VAL A 161 -0.29 19.15 0.35
N GLN A 162 -1.45 19.06 0.98
CA GLN A 162 -2.50 20.07 0.90
C GLN A 162 -2.07 21.38 1.57
N GLN A 163 -1.41 21.32 2.72
CA GLN A 163 -0.88 22.50 3.43
C GLN A 163 0.31 23.11 2.73
N ASN A 164 1.21 22.29 2.17
CA ASN A 164 2.37 22.73 1.42
C ASN A 164 2.54 21.88 0.16
N PRO A 165 2.09 22.38 -1.02
CA PRO A 165 2.19 21.64 -2.29
C PRO A 165 3.63 21.37 -2.74
N GLU A 166 4.63 22.10 -2.23
CA GLU A 166 6.05 21.89 -2.53
C GLU A 166 6.69 20.86 -1.59
N ALA A 167 5.97 20.40 -0.56
CA ALA A 167 6.50 19.40 0.38
C ALA A 167 6.82 18.08 -0.33
N LYS A 168 8.01 17.58 -0.08
CA LYS A 168 8.49 16.29 -0.60
C LYS A 168 8.04 15.17 0.31
N VAL A 169 6.78 14.77 0.18
CA VAL A 169 6.21 13.65 0.91
C VAL A 169 6.41 12.38 0.10
N VAL A 170 7.08 11.39 0.66
CA VAL A 170 7.35 10.10 0.02
C VAL A 170 6.64 8.99 0.80
N TYR A 171 5.73 8.28 0.12
CA TYR A 171 5.10 7.07 0.61
C TYR A 171 5.62 5.85 -0.15
N LEU A 172 5.96 4.80 0.56
CA LEU A 172 6.35 3.51 -0.03
C LEU A 172 6.15 2.35 0.96
N HIS A 173 6.02 1.14 0.43
CA HIS A 173 6.18 -0.07 1.22
C HIS A 173 7.67 -0.34 1.46
N SER A 174 8.02 -0.91 2.61
CA SER A 174 9.41 -1.22 2.96
C SER A 174 10.11 -2.13 1.96
N GLU A 175 9.39 -3.02 1.27
CA GLU A 175 9.92 -3.82 0.15
C GLU A 175 10.49 -2.94 -0.97
N ARG A 176 9.82 -1.82 -1.28
CA ARG A 176 10.26 -0.88 -2.31
C ARG A 176 11.55 -0.17 -1.90
N PHE A 177 11.65 0.24 -0.63
CA PHE A 177 12.89 0.80 -0.09
C PHE A 177 14.08 -0.16 -0.29
N VAL A 178 13.88 -1.44 0.07
CA VAL A 178 14.88 -2.49 -0.13
C VAL A 178 15.23 -2.66 -1.60
N ALA A 179 14.24 -2.73 -2.48
CA ALA A 179 14.45 -2.89 -3.92
C ALA A 179 15.22 -1.71 -4.53
N ASP A 180 14.85 -0.47 -4.17
CA ASP A 180 15.54 0.74 -4.63
C ASP A 180 16.99 0.79 -4.12
N MET A 181 17.23 0.38 -2.88
CA MET A 181 18.56 0.28 -2.30
C MET A 181 19.43 -0.76 -3.04
N VAL A 182 18.91 -1.97 -3.27
CA VAL A 182 19.63 -3.03 -4.01
C VAL A 182 19.96 -2.56 -5.41
N LYS A 183 19.02 -1.93 -6.11
CA LYS A 183 19.24 -1.34 -7.43
C LYS A 183 20.33 -0.27 -7.41
N ALA A 184 20.32 0.60 -6.41
CA ALA A 184 21.30 1.66 -6.26
C ALA A 184 22.71 1.09 -6.00
N PHE A 185 22.84 0.01 -5.24
CA PHE A 185 24.11 -0.72 -5.08
C PHE A 185 24.59 -1.33 -6.40
N GLN A 186 23.71 -2.03 -7.13
CA GLN A 186 24.03 -2.65 -8.41
C GLN A 186 24.46 -1.63 -9.48
N SER A 187 23.86 -0.44 -9.46
CA SER A 187 24.13 0.65 -10.41
C SER A 187 25.22 1.61 -9.93
N ASN A 188 25.85 1.38 -8.78
CA ASN A 188 26.83 2.28 -8.15
C ASN A 188 26.29 3.70 -7.89
N THR A 189 24.99 3.83 -7.61
CA THR A 189 24.28 5.10 -7.36
C THR A 189 23.79 5.24 -5.92
N ILE A 190 24.42 4.54 -4.98
CA ILE A 190 23.99 4.53 -3.57
C ILE A 190 24.02 5.93 -2.93
N ASN A 191 24.91 6.80 -3.35
CA ASN A 191 24.95 8.17 -2.84
C ASN A 191 23.75 9.01 -3.29
N GLU A 192 23.19 8.73 -4.48
CA GLU A 192 21.96 9.37 -4.97
C GLU A 192 20.74 8.87 -4.18
N PHE A 193 20.70 7.56 -3.92
CA PHE A 193 19.70 6.95 -3.06
C PHE A 193 19.70 7.61 -1.66
N LYS A 194 20.85 7.70 -1.01
CA LYS A 194 21.00 8.33 0.30
C LYS A 194 20.54 9.79 0.28
N ARG A 195 20.98 10.55 -0.71
CA ARG A 195 20.61 11.95 -0.88
C ARG A 195 19.09 12.12 -1.04
N PHE A 196 18.48 11.27 -1.87
CA PHE A 196 17.04 11.32 -2.10
C PHE A 196 16.25 11.09 -0.81
N TYR A 197 16.44 9.92 -0.16
CA TYR A 197 15.64 9.57 1.03
C TYR A 197 15.93 10.46 2.25
N ARG A 198 17.11 11.09 2.32
CA ARG A 198 17.46 12.03 3.41
C ARG A 198 17.07 13.47 3.14
N SER A 199 16.50 13.78 1.99
CA SER A 199 16.10 15.14 1.61
C SER A 199 14.58 15.32 1.52
N VAL A 200 13.80 14.36 2.03
CA VAL A 200 12.33 14.43 2.03
C VAL A 200 11.85 15.17 3.28
N ASP A 201 10.71 15.87 3.17
CA ASP A 201 10.10 16.57 4.30
C ASP A 201 9.27 15.59 5.16
N ALA A 202 8.72 14.54 4.54
CA ALA A 202 8.08 13.44 5.24
C ALA A 202 8.34 12.10 4.55
N LEU A 203 8.73 11.08 5.33
CA LEU A 203 8.94 9.71 4.88
C LEU A 203 7.93 8.77 5.54
N LEU A 204 7.07 8.18 4.72
CA LEU A 204 6.00 7.29 5.11
C LEU A 204 6.32 5.88 4.61
N ILE A 205 6.68 4.97 5.53
CA ILE A 205 7.03 3.59 5.17
C ILE A 205 6.01 2.62 5.77
N ASP A 206 5.32 1.93 4.89
CA ASP A 206 4.33 0.92 5.25
C ASP A 206 4.95 -0.46 5.38
N ASP A 207 4.45 -1.22 6.34
CA ASP A 207 4.80 -2.63 6.56
C ASP A 207 6.30 -2.88 6.78
N ILE A 208 6.91 -2.23 7.79
CA ILE A 208 8.36 -2.32 8.05
C ILE A 208 8.85 -3.71 8.46
N GLN A 209 7.93 -4.70 8.66
CA GLN A 209 8.28 -6.09 8.91
C GLN A 209 9.16 -6.71 7.80
N PHE A 210 9.11 -6.20 6.59
CA PHE A 210 9.95 -6.68 5.49
C PHE A 210 11.45 -6.35 5.63
N PHE A 211 11.82 -5.51 6.60
CA PHE A 211 13.24 -5.34 6.96
C PHE A 211 13.78 -6.51 7.78
N ALA A 212 12.94 -7.28 8.47
CA ALA A 212 13.37 -8.38 9.32
C ALA A 212 14.27 -9.38 8.57
N GLY A 213 15.42 -9.73 9.17
CA GLY A 213 16.41 -10.63 8.56
C GLY A 213 17.19 -10.06 7.38
N LYS A 214 17.12 -8.76 7.11
CA LYS A 214 17.87 -8.09 6.01
C LYS A 214 18.86 -7.06 6.56
N ASP A 215 19.93 -7.52 7.18
CA ASP A 215 20.86 -6.69 7.96
C ASP A 215 21.34 -5.43 7.22
N ARG A 216 21.79 -5.56 5.97
CA ARG A 216 22.24 -4.39 5.18
C ARG A 216 21.13 -3.37 4.94
N SER A 217 19.90 -3.84 4.76
CA SER A 217 18.75 -2.95 4.55
C SER A 217 18.36 -2.26 5.84
N GLN A 218 18.44 -2.94 6.97
CA GLN A 218 18.22 -2.38 8.29
C GLN A 218 19.29 -1.34 8.62
N GLU A 219 20.56 -1.60 8.33
CA GLU A 219 21.66 -0.67 8.52
C GLU A 219 21.45 0.63 7.73
N GLU A 220 21.16 0.55 6.43
CA GLU A 220 20.94 1.74 5.60
C GLU A 220 19.65 2.47 5.98
N PHE A 221 18.60 1.73 6.34
CA PHE A 221 17.38 2.34 6.90
C PHE A 221 17.68 3.09 8.19
N PHE A 222 18.45 2.52 9.11
CA PHE A 222 18.85 3.17 10.36
C PHE A 222 19.61 4.48 10.15
N HIS A 223 20.52 4.51 9.18
CA HIS A 223 21.24 5.75 8.81
C HIS A 223 20.31 6.79 8.19
N THR A 224 19.34 6.39 7.38
CA THR A 224 18.33 7.29 6.82
C THR A 224 17.41 7.83 7.92
N PHE A 225 16.97 6.95 8.80
CA PHE A 225 16.13 7.25 9.95
C PHE A 225 16.79 8.32 10.86
N ASN A 226 18.05 8.13 11.27
CA ASN A 226 18.75 9.10 12.09
C ASN A 226 18.92 10.44 11.37
N ALA A 227 19.29 10.44 10.09
CA ALA A 227 19.45 11.68 9.32
C ALA A 227 18.16 12.50 9.22
N LEU A 228 17.01 11.84 9.07
CA LEU A 228 15.70 12.50 9.05
C LEU A 228 15.33 13.05 10.43
N LEU A 229 15.57 12.30 11.51
CA LEU A 229 15.33 12.76 12.87
C LEU A 229 16.20 13.98 13.23
N GLU A 230 17.49 13.95 12.88
CA GLU A 230 18.43 15.05 13.12
C GLU A 230 18.05 16.34 12.37
N SER A 231 17.26 16.22 11.31
CA SER A 231 16.78 17.33 10.51
C SER A 231 15.31 17.68 10.77
N ASP A 232 14.71 17.15 11.84
CA ASP A 232 13.31 17.33 12.23
C ASP A 232 12.31 16.96 11.12
N GLN A 233 12.70 16.08 10.19
CA GLN A 233 11.82 15.61 9.12
C GLN A 233 10.87 14.53 9.65
N GLN A 234 9.60 14.60 9.27
CA GLN A 234 8.60 13.68 9.79
C GLN A 234 8.78 12.26 9.26
N MET A 235 8.74 11.29 10.16
CA MET A 235 8.63 9.88 9.77
C MET A 235 7.36 9.26 10.31
N ILE A 236 6.72 8.41 9.48
CA ILE A 236 5.57 7.59 9.85
C ILE A 236 5.87 6.16 9.41
N LEU A 237 5.76 5.24 10.34
CA LEU A 237 6.04 3.82 10.12
C LEU A 237 4.84 2.99 10.53
N THR A 238 4.53 1.94 9.77
CA THR A 238 3.48 1.00 10.17
C THR A 238 4.01 -0.41 10.37
N TRP A 239 3.31 -1.14 11.21
CA TRP A 239 3.59 -2.54 11.51
C TRP A 239 2.31 -3.32 11.83
N ASP A 240 2.33 -4.65 11.66
CA ASP A 240 1.22 -5.52 12.00
C ASP A 240 1.19 -5.96 13.46
N ARG A 241 2.28 -5.76 14.24
CA ARG A 241 2.46 -6.18 15.64
C ARG A 241 3.15 -5.11 16.48
N TYR A 242 3.27 -5.40 17.78
CA TYR A 242 4.02 -4.54 18.70
C TYR A 242 5.52 -4.62 18.43
N PRO A 243 6.26 -3.49 18.43
CA PRO A 243 7.68 -3.43 18.05
C PRO A 243 8.61 -4.38 18.80
N LYS A 244 8.36 -4.61 20.10
CA LYS A 244 9.20 -5.49 20.92
C LYS A 244 9.06 -6.99 20.58
N GLU A 245 8.01 -7.36 19.85
CA GLU A 245 7.74 -8.74 19.44
C GLU A 245 8.35 -9.08 18.07
N ILE A 246 9.23 -8.22 17.56
CA ILE A 246 9.79 -8.35 16.22
C ILE A 246 11.04 -9.20 16.25
N ASP A 247 10.93 -10.43 15.76
CA ASP A 247 12.08 -11.26 15.48
C ASP A 247 12.82 -10.78 14.22
N GLY A 248 14.16 -10.74 14.29
CA GLY A 248 15.00 -10.39 13.14
C GLY A 248 15.13 -8.89 12.84
N LEU A 249 14.60 -8.01 13.70
CA LEU A 249 14.90 -6.59 13.66
C LEU A 249 16.05 -6.26 14.65
N GLU A 250 17.00 -5.44 14.21
CA GLU A 250 18.13 -5.02 15.05
C GLU A 250 17.66 -4.23 16.30
N GLU A 251 18.28 -4.50 17.44
CA GLU A 251 17.92 -3.88 18.72
C GLU A 251 18.03 -2.34 18.68
N ARG A 252 18.98 -1.81 17.91
CA ARG A 252 19.13 -0.35 17.74
C ARG A 252 17.92 0.29 17.04
N LEU A 253 17.22 -0.44 16.14
CA LEU A 253 15.97 0.01 15.54
C LEU A 253 14.80 -0.14 16.53
N LYS A 254 14.71 -1.29 17.23
CA LYS A 254 13.67 -1.51 18.24
C LYS A 254 13.69 -0.46 19.37
N SER A 255 14.87 0.03 19.73
CA SER A 255 15.02 1.04 20.77
C SER A 255 14.54 2.44 20.36
N ARG A 256 14.25 2.64 19.07
CA ARG A 256 13.77 3.91 18.51
C ARG A 256 12.25 3.94 18.28
N PHE A 257 11.63 2.79 18.37
CA PHE A 257 10.18 2.59 18.26
C PHE A 257 9.55 2.40 19.64
#